data_cd9ca0e507f0c704a6531031d9ab427a
#
_entry.id   cd9ca0e507f0c704a6531031d9ab427a
#
_cell.length_a   1.000
_cell.length_b   1.000
_cell.length_c   1.000
_cell.angle_alpha   90.00
_cell.angle_beta   90.00
_cell.angle_gamma   90.00
#
_symmetry.space_group_name_H-M   'P 1'
#
loop_
_entity.id
_entity.type
_entity.pdbx_description
1 polymer ?
#
loop_
_entity_poly.entity_id
_entity_poly.type
_entity_poly.pdbx_seq_one_letter_code
_entity_poly.pdbx_strand_id
1 'polypeptide(L)'
;RPLNLLISGASGVLGAALKPLLTTGGHQVWTLVRRRPDRSRGEIHWNPERDELNLAGLPPFDGVIHLAGDNIGEGRWTDAKKRRVIDSRVLGTGLLARTLAALPVRPAVLLSASAVGFYGNCLDCCMREEDPAGGDFISDVCSLWEHAATPAADAGIRTVFLRIGVVLSPRGGALQRLLATRA
;
A
#
# COMPACT_ATOMS: atom_id res chain seq x y z
N ARG A 1 16.37 -2.53 18.39
CA ARG A 1 16.56 -1.07 18.33
C ARG A 1 15.33 -0.40 17.72
N PRO A 2 15.04 0.87 18.03
CA PRO A 2 14.05 1.64 17.29
C PRO A 2 14.36 1.69 15.80
N LEU A 3 13.32 1.65 14.97
CA LEU A 3 13.41 1.74 13.52
C LEU A 3 12.75 3.03 13.03
N ASN A 4 13.25 3.61 11.94
CA ASN A 4 12.59 4.66 11.19
C ASN A 4 11.75 4.04 10.09
N LEU A 5 10.44 4.16 10.17
CA LEU A 5 9.50 3.53 9.26
C LEU A 5 8.68 4.58 8.49
N LEU A 6 8.53 4.39 7.19
CA LEU A 6 7.66 5.20 6.36
C LEU A 6 6.39 4.41 6.00
N ILE A 7 5.21 5.00 6.22
CA ILE A 7 3.92 4.37 5.93
C ILE A 7 3.10 5.23 4.97
N SER A 8 2.60 4.63 3.91
CA SER A 8 1.52 5.19 3.11
C SER A 8 0.19 4.51 3.47
N GLY A 9 -0.94 5.19 3.30
CA GLY A 9 -2.24 4.62 3.63
C GLY A 9 -2.49 4.48 5.14
N ALA A 10 -1.82 5.27 5.97
CA ALA A 10 -1.94 5.23 7.44
C ALA A 10 -3.35 5.54 7.99
N SER A 11 -4.23 6.15 7.19
CA SER A 11 -5.63 6.42 7.55
C SER A 11 -6.59 5.27 7.21
N GLY A 12 -6.16 4.28 6.43
CA GLY A 12 -6.94 3.08 6.10
C GLY A 12 -7.05 2.12 7.29
N VAL A 13 -7.92 1.09 7.16
CA VAL A 13 -8.20 0.12 8.23
C VAL A 13 -6.92 -0.50 8.80
N LEU A 14 -6.02 -0.97 7.93
CA LEU A 14 -4.75 -1.58 8.34
C LEU A 14 -3.78 -0.54 8.89
N GLY A 15 -3.61 0.58 8.19
CA GLY A 15 -2.65 1.62 8.58
C GLY A 15 -3.00 2.28 9.91
N ALA A 16 -4.29 2.50 10.17
CA ALA A 16 -4.79 3.06 11.43
C ALA A 16 -4.59 2.12 12.63
N ALA A 17 -4.56 0.81 12.40
CA ALA A 17 -4.23 -0.18 13.43
C ALA A 17 -2.72 -0.32 13.61
N LEU A 18 -1.97 -0.31 12.50
CA LEU A 18 -0.53 -0.56 12.50
C LEU A 18 0.28 0.61 13.08
N LYS A 19 -0.07 1.85 12.75
CA LYS A 19 0.69 3.03 13.20
C LYS A 19 0.80 3.12 14.73
N PRO A 20 -0.27 3.02 15.53
CA PRO A 20 -0.17 3.00 16.99
C PRO A 20 0.69 1.85 17.51
N LEU A 21 0.55 0.65 16.94
CA LEU A 21 1.31 -0.53 17.32
C LEU A 21 2.82 -0.30 17.18
N LEU A 22 3.24 0.27 16.04
CA LEU A 22 4.64 0.57 15.79
C LEU A 22 5.18 1.68 16.68
N THR A 23 4.39 2.75 16.91
CA THR A 23 4.82 3.84 17.79
C THR A 23 4.92 3.42 19.24
N THR A 24 3.99 2.59 19.74
CA THR A 24 4.07 2.00 21.08
C THR A 24 5.24 1.03 21.21
N GLY A 25 5.62 0.35 20.12
CA GLY A 25 6.82 -0.47 20.03
C GLY A 25 8.14 0.32 20.01
N GLY A 26 8.07 1.66 20.14
CA GLY A 26 9.24 2.54 20.19
C GLY A 26 9.84 2.90 18.84
N HIS A 27 9.14 2.59 17.72
CA HIS A 27 9.59 2.96 16.39
C HIS A 27 9.19 4.40 16.04
N GLN A 28 10.02 5.07 15.25
CA GLN A 28 9.67 6.36 14.66
C GLN A 28 8.91 6.13 13.36
N VAL A 29 7.68 6.64 13.27
CA VAL A 29 6.78 6.41 12.15
C VAL A 29 6.51 7.72 11.41
N TRP A 30 6.90 7.75 10.15
CA TRP A 30 6.59 8.81 9.19
C TRP A 30 5.42 8.37 8.32
N THR A 31 4.54 9.31 7.94
CA THR A 31 3.34 8.98 7.18
C THR A 31 3.19 9.84 5.93
N LEU A 32 2.93 9.21 4.79
CA LEU A 32 2.61 9.91 3.54
C LEU A 32 1.14 10.36 3.56
N VAL A 33 0.90 11.65 3.33
CA VAL A 33 -0.44 12.25 3.30
C VAL A 33 -0.64 13.08 2.04
N ARG A 34 -1.85 13.03 1.46
CA ARG A 34 -2.22 13.84 0.26
C ARG A 34 -2.67 15.26 0.61
N ARG A 35 -3.06 15.48 1.85
CA ARG A 35 -3.39 16.80 2.38
C ARG A 35 -2.13 17.56 2.82
N ARG A 36 -2.29 18.82 3.23
CA ARG A 36 -1.21 19.59 3.86
C ARG A 36 -0.64 18.80 5.06
N PRO A 37 0.68 18.52 5.08
CA PRO A 37 1.29 17.71 6.11
C PRO A 37 1.47 18.51 7.42
N ASP A 38 1.32 17.84 8.54
CA ASP A 38 1.76 18.28 9.84
C ASP A 38 3.13 17.66 10.15
N ARG A 39 4.19 18.44 9.98
CA ARG A 39 5.56 17.97 10.19
C ARG A 39 5.86 17.59 11.63
N SER A 40 5.18 18.19 12.61
CA SER A 40 5.34 17.84 14.04
C SER A 40 4.86 16.42 14.34
N ARG A 41 3.99 15.87 13.50
CA ARG A 41 3.45 14.51 13.58
C ARG A 41 4.14 13.50 12.65
N GLY A 42 5.28 13.88 12.05
CA GLY A 42 6.00 13.04 11.10
C GLY A 42 5.24 12.84 9.77
N GLU A 43 4.43 13.83 9.34
CA GLU A 43 3.71 13.73 8.08
C GLU A 43 4.52 14.33 6.92
N ILE A 44 4.48 13.66 5.79
CA ILE A 44 5.17 14.03 4.55
C ILE A 44 4.11 14.13 3.46
N HIS A 45 4.12 15.25 2.71
CA HIS A 45 3.24 15.39 1.57
C HIS A 45 3.66 14.49 0.41
N TRP A 46 2.68 13.85 -0.24
CA TRP A 46 2.87 13.18 -1.51
C TRP A 46 1.64 13.33 -2.40
N ASN A 47 1.85 13.36 -3.70
CA ASN A 47 0.78 13.39 -4.69
C ASN A 47 1.15 12.51 -5.89
N PRO A 48 0.70 11.25 -5.93
CA PRO A 48 1.01 10.33 -7.04
C PRO A 48 0.53 10.83 -8.42
N GLU A 49 -0.56 11.56 -8.48
CA GLU A 49 -1.12 12.07 -9.74
C GLU A 49 -0.24 13.17 -10.37
N ARG A 50 0.55 13.86 -9.52
CA ARG A 50 1.47 14.92 -9.95
C ARG A 50 2.94 14.51 -9.90
N ASP A 51 3.20 13.24 -9.61
CA ASP A 51 4.56 12.70 -9.41
C ASP A 51 5.34 13.43 -8.30
N GLU A 52 4.65 13.87 -7.25
CA GLU A 52 5.22 14.67 -6.17
C GLU A 52 5.50 13.83 -4.93
N LEU A 53 6.76 13.58 -4.63
CA LEU A 53 7.24 13.03 -3.36
C LEU A 53 8.69 13.47 -3.15
N ASN A 54 8.94 14.17 -2.04
CA ASN A 54 10.28 14.59 -1.66
C ASN A 54 10.62 14.05 -0.26
N LEU A 55 11.63 13.18 -0.20
CA LEU A 55 12.17 12.59 1.02
C LEU A 55 13.54 13.18 1.41
N ALA A 56 14.02 14.18 0.69
CA ALA A 56 15.31 14.82 0.98
C ALA A 56 15.32 15.50 2.35
N GLY A 57 16.44 15.39 3.06
CA GLY A 57 16.60 15.98 4.40
C GLY A 57 15.91 15.21 5.53
N LEU A 58 15.27 14.09 5.24
CA LEU A 58 14.72 13.19 6.25
C LEU A 58 15.75 12.15 6.68
N PRO A 59 15.65 11.60 7.91
CA PRO A 59 16.52 10.52 8.33
C PRO A 59 16.31 9.28 7.43
N PRO A 60 17.35 8.45 7.23
CA PRO A 60 17.22 7.21 6.49
C PRO A 60 16.11 6.32 7.07
N PHE A 61 15.33 5.71 6.20
CA PHE A 61 14.30 4.76 6.59
C PHE A 61 14.87 3.34 6.67
N ASP A 62 14.58 2.62 7.73
CA ASP A 62 14.92 1.18 7.86
C ASP A 62 13.97 0.31 7.03
N GLY A 63 12.70 0.71 6.92
CA GLY A 63 11.69 0.01 6.15
C GLY A 63 10.53 0.90 5.72
N VAL A 64 9.84 0.49 4.67
CA VAL A 64 8.69 1.20 4.10
C VAL A 64 7.50 0.26 4.01
N ILE A 65 6.32 0.73 4.43
CA ILE A 65 5.06 -0.01 4.39
C ILE A 65 4.08 0.75 3.52
N HIS A 66 3.78 0.21 2.36
CA HIS A 66 2.92 0.82 1.35
C HIS A 66 1.54 0.17 1.35
N LEU A 67 0.55 0.86 1.95
CA LEU A 67 -0.84 0.39 2.09
C LEU A 67 -1.84 1.29 1.35
N ALA A 68 -1.37 2.31 0.62
CA ALA A 68 -2.25 3.24 -0.07
C ALA A 68 -2.86 2.62 -1.32
N GLY A 69 -4.16 2.86 -1.51
CA GLY A 69 -4.93 2.44 -2.68
C GLY A 69 -6.37 2.92 -2.56
N ASP A 70 -7.04 3.15 -3.68
CA ASP A 70 -8.47 3.50 -3.70
C ASP A 70 -9.33 2.32 -3.21
N ASN A 71 -10.41 2.62 -2.49
CA ASN A 71 -11.29 1.58 -1.96
C ASN A 71 -12.09 0.92 -3.09
N ILE A 72 -11.80 -0.35 -3.37
CA ILE A 72 -12.46 -1.13 -4.42
C ILE A 72 -13.95 -1.40 -4.13
N GLY A 73 -14.33 -1.40 -2.87
CA GLY A 73 -15.69 -1.71 -2.43
C GLY A 73 -16.65 -0.52 -2.50
N GLU A 74 -16.24 0.67 -2.94
CA GLU A 74 -17.10 1.86 -3.00
C GLU A 74 -17.54 2.17 -4.42
N GLY A 75 -18.86 2.46 -4.58
CA GLY A 75 -19.46 2.87 -5.83
C GLY A 75 -19.66 1.74 -6.84
N ARG A 76 -20.24 2.10 -8.01
CA ARG A 76 -20.43 1.16 -9.12
C ARG A 76 -19.12 0.95 -9.90
N TRP A 77 -18.93 -0.24 -10.42
CA TRP A 77 -17.80 -0.63 -11.26
C TRP A 77 -17.96 -0.08 -12.70
N THR A 78 -17.80 1.24 -12.85
CA THR A 78 -17.71 1.91 -14.15
C THR A 78 -16.26 1.91 -14.65
N ASP A 79 -16.04 2.21 -15.95
CA ASP A 79 -14.68 2.30 -16.50
C ASP A 79 -13.86 3.41 -15.81
N ALA A 80 -14.51 4.50 -15.41
CA ALA A 80 -13.86 5.54 -14.61
C ALA A 80 -13.43 5.03 -13.22
N LYS A 81 -14.25 4.18 -12.57
CA LYS A 81 -13.87 3.53 -11.29
C LYS A 81 -12.73 2.55 -11.49
N LYS A 82 -12.79 1.72 -12.54
CA LYS A 82 -11.72 0.76 -12.86
C LYS A 82 -10.38 1.48 -13.07
N ARG A 83 -10.37 2.56 -13.84
CA ARG A 83 -9.17 3.41 -14.03
C ARG A 83 -8.65 3.95 -12.71
N ARG A 84 -9.49 4.57 -11.87
CA ARG A 84 -9.05 5.07 -10.55
C ARG A 84 -8.44 3.97 -9.67
N VAL A 85 -9.01 2.76 -9.70
CA VAL A 85 -8.49 1.61 -8.96
C VAL A 85 -7.08 1.25 -9.42
N ILE A 86 -6.83 1.23 -10.73
CA ILE A 86 -5.51 0.99 -11.32
C ILE A 86 -4.57 2.15 -10.97
N ASP A 87 -4.95 3.39 -11.32
CA ASP A 87 -4.09 4.57 -11.20
C ASP A 87 -3.65 4.81 -9.76
N SER A 88 -4.56 4.69 -8.79
CA SER A 88 -4.23 4.86 -7.37
C SER A 88 -3.17 3.89 -6.86
N ARG A 89 -3.08 2.71 -7.47
CA ARG A 89 -2.10 1.66 -7.13
C ARG A 89 -0.80 1.84 -7.91
N VAL A 90 -0.92 1.90 -9.22
CA VAL A 90 0.24 1.95 -10.13
C VAL A 90 1.02 3.25 -9.96
N LEU A 91 0.35 4.40 -9.97
CA LEU A 91 1.02 5.69 -9.81
C LEU A 91 1.63 5.83 -8.41
N GLY A 92 0.87 5.46 -7.37
CA GLY A 92 1.36 5.55 -6.00
C GLY A 92 2.56 4.67 -5.73
N THR A 93 2.47 3.40 -6.12
CA THR A 93 3.57 2.43 -5.94
C THR A 93 4.78 2.80 -6.78
N GLY A 94 4.55 3.18 -8.05
CA GLY A 94 5.63 3.56 -8.97
C GLY A 94 6.37 4.81 -8.50
N LEU A 95 5.66 5.86 -8.08
CA LEU A 95 6.29 7.05 -7.50
C LEU A 95 7.13 6.69 -6.28
N LEU A 96 6.55 5.94 -5.32
CA LEU A 96 7.26 5.56 -4.11
C LEU A 96 8.50 4.72 -4.44
N ALA A 97 8.37 3.70 -5.29
CA ALA A 97 9.47 2.82 -5.67
C ALA A 97 10.64 3.57 -6.33
N ARG A 98 10.35 4.46 -7.30
CA ARG A 98 11.37 5.31 -7.94
C ARG A 98 12.04 6.25 -6.94
N THR A 99 11.26 6.87 -6.06
CA THR A 99 11.80 7.78 -5.04
C THR A 99 12.73 7.04 -4.08
N LEU A 100 12.34 5.86 -3.61
CA LEU A 100 13.17 5.03 -2.73
C LEU A 100 14.44 4.54 -3.43
N ALA A 101 14.34 4.14 -4.68
CA ALA A 101 15.49 3.70 -5.51
C ALA A 101 16.54 4.80 -5.67
N ALA A 102 16.12 6.07 -5.73
CA ALA A 102 16.97 7.25 -5.88
C ALA A 102 17.61 7.74 -4.56
N LEU A 103 17.21 7.21 -3.40
CA LEU A 103 17.78 7.62 -2.12
C LEU A 103 19.26 7.21 -2.00
N PRO A 104 20.12 8.07 -1.44
CA PRO A 104 21.53 7.72 -1.18
C PRO A 104 21.66 6.58 -0.16
N VAL A 105 20.74 6.51 0.83
CA VAL A 105 20.62 5.40 1.77
C VAL A 105 19.24 4.80 1.58
N ARG A 106 19.20 3.62 0.96
CA ARG A 106 17.97 2.92 0.65
C ARG A 106 17.46 2.15 1.86
N PRO A 107 16.14 2.02 2.04
CA PRO A 107 15.58 1.16 3.08
C PRO A 107 15.91 -0.31 2.80
N ALA A 108 16.02 -1.10 3.87
CA ALA A 108 16.29 -2.53 3.75
C ALA A 108 15.12 -3.29 3.11
N VAL A 109 13.88 -2.80 3.29
CA VAL A 109 12.67 -3.48 2.82
C VAL A 109 11.56 -2.52 2.43
N LEU A 110 10.87 -2.85 1.35
CA LEU A 110 9.57 -2.30 0.96
C LEU A 110 8.50 -3.41 1.12
N LEU A 111 7.61 -3.25 2.08
CA LEU A 111 6.40 -4.07 2.22
C LEU A 111 5.29 -3.38 1.44
N SER A 112 4.91 -3.90 0.29
CA SER A 112 3.85 -3.35 -0.55
C SER A 112 2.58 -4.17 -0.42
N ALA A 113 1.45 -3.53 -0.15
CA ALA A 113 0.17 -4.19 -0.25
C ALA A 113 -0.06 -4.71 -1.67
N SER A 114 -0.66 -5.86 -1.75
CA SER A 114 -1.29 -6.50 -2.90
C SER A 114 -2.59 -7.16 -2.41
N ALA A 115 -3.20 -8.04 -3.16
CA ALA A 115 -4.41 -8.73 -2.74
C ALA A 115 -4.44 -10.17 -3.24
N VAL A 116 -5.16 -11.06 -2.53
CA VAL A 116 -5.43 -12.44 -2.96
C VAL A 116 -6.15 -12.51 -4.32
N GLY A 117 -6.78 -11.40 -4.74
CA GLY A 117 -7.32 -11.26 -6.08
C GLY A 117 -6.28 -11.40 -7.21
N PHE A 118 -4.98 -11.39 -6.89
CA PHE A 118 -3.91 -11.74 -7.81
C PHE A 118 -4.13 -13.10 -8.48
N TYR A 119 -4.64 -14.06 -7.73
CA TYR A 119 -4.86 -15.42 -8.22
C TYR A 119 -6.16 -15.60 -9.04
N GLY A 120 -7.02 -14.56 -9.08
CA GLY A 120 -8.33 -14.66 -9.71
C GLY A 120 -9.30 -15.57 -8.92
N ASN A 121 -10.32 -16.10 -9.62
CA ASN A 121 -11.32 -16.97 -9.02
C ASN A 121 -10.90 -18.42 -9.17
N CYS A 122 -10.50 -19.05 -8.07
CA CYS A 122 -10.21 -20.48 -8.01
C CYS A 122 -10.97 -21.08 -6.82
N LEU A 123 -12.14 -21.69 -7.09
CA LEU A 123 -13.10 -22.13 -6.07
C LEU A 123 -12.54 -23.17 -5.10
N ASP A 124 -11.73 -24.14 -5.58
CA ASP A 124 -11.26 -25.29 -4.80
C ASP A 124 -9.74 -25.44 -4.76
N CYS A 125 -9.00 -24.36 -5.06
CA CYS A 125 -7.54 -24.40 -5.09
C CYS A 125 -6.94 -23.80 -3.81
N CYS A 126 -5.94 -24.47 -3.26
CA CYS A 126 -5.01 -23.88 -2.31
C CYS A 126 -3.91 -23.15 -3.10
N MET A 127 -3.95 -21.83 -3.12
CA MET A 127 -2.95 -21.02 -3.83
C MET A 127 -1.73 -20.75 -2.96
N ARG A 128 -0.56 -20.75 -3.59
CA ARG A 128 0.75 -20.45 -2.99
C ARG A 128 1.32 -19.19 -3.61
N GLU A 129 2.38 -18.64 -3.03
CA GLU A 129 3.01 -17.41 -3.48
C GLU A 129 3.61 -17.52 -4.88
N GLU A 130 4.08 -18.71 -5.28
CA GLU A 130 4.64 -19.03 -6.59
C GLU A 130 3.61 -19.29 -7.69
N ASP A 131 2.33 -19.47 -7.33
CA ASP A 131 1.29 -19.73 -8.31
C ASP A 131 1.07 -18.53 -9.23
N PRO A 132 0.72 -18.75 -10.50
CA PRO A 132 0.55 -17.69 -11.48
C PRO A 132 -0.63 -16.79 -11.17
N ALA A 133 -0.59 -15.58 -11.72
CA ALA A 133 -1.73 -14.69 -11.71
C ALA A 133 -2.94 -15.29 -12.44
N GLY A 134 -4.12 -14.97 -11.97
CA GLY A 134 -5.36 -15.31 -12.67
C GLY A 134 -5.56 -14.50 -13.96
N GLY A 135 -6.71 -14.67 -14.60
CA GLY A 135 -7.03 -14.02 -15.89
C GLY A 135 -8.22 -13.05 -15.82
N ASP A 136 -8.54 -12.50 -14.67
CA ASP A 136 -9.63 -11.53 -14.52
C ASP A 136 -9.11 -10.10 -14.28
N PHE A 137 -10.01 -9.12 -14.34
CA PHE A 137 -9.66 -7.71 -14.14
C PHE A 137 -8.95 -7.43 -12.81
N ILE A 138 -9.34 -8.09 -11.72
CA ILE A 138 -8.72 -7.87 -10.40
C ILE A 138 -7.31 -8.46 -10.36
N SER A 139 -7.12 -9.60 -11.01
CA SER A 139 -5.81 -10.23 -11.17
C SER A 139 -4.86 -9.32 -11.98
N ASP A 140 -5.34 -8.74 -13.08
CA ASP A 140 -4.58 -7.77 -13.87
C ASP A 140 -4.19 -6.53 -13.04
N VAL A 141 -5.13 -5.99 -12.25
CA VAL A 141 -4.86 -4.88 -11.32
C VAL A 141 -3.76 -5.23 -10.32
N CYS A 142 -3.82 -6.42 -9.72
CA CYS A 142 -2.81 -6.86 -8.75
C CYS A 142 -1.44 -7.03 -9.42
N SER A 143 -1.40 -7.62 -10.62
CA SER A 143 -0.17 -7.80 -11.40
C SER A 143 0.48 -6.47 -11.76
N LEU A 144 -0.30 -5.51 -12.26
CA LEU A 144 0.17 -4.15 -12.54
C LEU A 144 0.66 -3.44 -11.27
N TRP A 145 -0.03 -3.64 -10.16
CA TRP A 145 0.34 -3.07 -8.87
C TRP A 145 1.68 -3.59 -8.38
N GLU A 146 1.86 -4.92 -8.38
CA GLU A 146 3.14 -5.55 -7.98
C GLU A 146 4.27 -5.13 -8.94
N HIS A 147 4.02 -5.09 -10.25
CA HIS A 147 5.00 -4.66 -11.25
C HIS A 147 5.44 -3.20 -11.05
N ALA A 148 4.56 -2.31 -10.59
CA ALA A 148 4.91 -0.92 -10.34
C ALA A 148 6.00 -0.72 -9.26
N ALA A 149 6.26 -1.73 -8.43
CA ALA A 149 7.33 -1.70 -7.43
C ALA A 149 8.70 -2.14 -7.98
N THR A 150 8.80 -2.59 -9.24
CA THR A 150 10.04 -3.05 -9.88
C THR A 150 11.23 -2.10 -9.68
N PRO A 151 11.10 -0.77 -9.80
CA PRO A 151 12.24 0.13 -9.59
C PRO A 151 12.90 0.01 -8.22
N ALA A 152 12.14 -0.32 -7.17
CA ALA A 152 12.70 -0.54 -5.83
C ALA A 152 13.47 -1.86 -5.77
N ALA A 153 12.92 -2.93 -6.35
CA ALA A 153 13.58 -4.23 -6.41
C ALA A 153 14.87 -4.18 -7.22
N ASP A 154 14.85 -3.54 -8.39
CA ASP A 154 16.03 -3.36 -9.26
C ASP A 154 17.13 -2.55 -8.58
N ALA A 155 16.77 -1.64 -7.69
CA ALA A 155 17.69 -0.89 -6.86
C ALA A 155 18.26 -1.68 -5.67
N GLY A 156 17.90 -2.96 -5.51
CA GLY A 156 18.35 -3.85 -4.43
C GLY A 156 17.59 -3.71 -3.12
N ILE A 157 16.44 -3.03 -3.10
CA ILE A 157 15.53 -3.00 -1.94
C ILE A 157 14.75 -4.30 -1.92
N ARG A 158 14.81 -5.05 -0.80
CA ARG A 158 13.98 -6.24 -0.63
C ARG A 158 12.50 -5.86 -0.73
N THR A 159 11.84 -6.21 -1.81
CA THR A 159 10.43 -5.91 -2.04
C THR A 159 9.58 -7.14 -1.72
N VAL A 160 8.59 -6.98 -0.84
CA VAL A 160 7.67 -8.04 -0.41
C VAL A 160 6.25 -7.61 -0.69
N PHE A 161 5.50 -8.43 -1.42
CA PHE A 161 4.09 -8.19 -1.72
C PHE A 161 3.22 -8.91 -0.70
N LEU A 162 2.38 -8.15 -0.02
CA LEU A 162 1.40 -8.66 0.93
C LEU A 162 0.08 -8.88 0.18
N ARG A 163 -0.17 -10.09 -0.31
CA ARG A 163 -1.43 -10.46 -0.99
C ARG A 163 -2.53 -10.65 0.06
N ILE A 164 -3.09 -9.52 0.49
CA ILE A 164 -4.01 -9.42 1.61
C ILE A 164 -5.39 -9.92 1.19
N GLY A 165 -6.00 -10.75 2.02
CA GLY A 165 -7.39 -11.20 1.88
C GLY A 165 -8.39 -10.14 2.34
N VAL A 166 -9.64 -10.55 2.53
CA VAL A 166 -10.69 -9.66 3.05
C VAL A 166 -10.41 -9.34 4.52
N VAL A 167 -10.16 -8.07 4.80
CA VAL A 167 -9.91 -7.59 6.17
C VAL A 167 -11.24 -7.42 6.89
N LEU A 168 -11.43 -8.17 7.97
CA LEU A 168 -12.60 -8.09 8.83
C LEU A 168 -12.29 -7.21 10.04
N SER A 169 -12.88 -6.02 10.10
CA SER A 169 -12.70 -5.06 11.19
C SER A 169 -14.01 -4.34 11.49
N PRO A 170 -14.38 -4.17 12.77
CA PRO A 170 -15.53 -3.36 13.14
C PRO A 170 -15.33 -1.86 12.86
N ARG A 171 -14.09 -1.43 12.65
CA ARG A 171 -13.74 -0.02 12.39
C ARG A 171 -13.84 0.38 10.92
N GLY A 172 -14.15 -0.58 10.01
CA GLY A 172 -14.27 -0.30 8.58
C GLY A 172 -14.17 -1.55 7.72
N GLY A 173 -14.28 -1.37 6.40
CA GLY A 173 -14.15 -2.44 5.43
C GLY A 173 -15.40 -3.33 5.30
N ALA A 174 -15.20 -4.59 4.91
CA ALA A 174 -16.28 -5.51 4.56
C ALA A 174 -17.20 -5.85 5.75
N LEU A 175 -16.63 -6.09 6.92
CA LEU A 175 -17.42 -6.48 8.11
C LEU A 175 -18.40 -5.38 8.52
N GLN A 176 -17.97 -4.13 8.55
CA GLN A 176 -18.84 -3.01 8.92
C GLN A 176 -20.05 -2.92 7.98
N ARG A 177 -19.86 -3.14 6.68
CA ARG A 177 -20.96 -3.16 5.69
C ARG A 177 -21.91 -4.34 5.91
N LEU A 178 -21.38 -5.53 6.17
CA LEU A 178 -22.21 -6.71 6.46
C LEU A 178 -23.04 -6.54 7.72
N LEU A 179 -22.50 -5.89 8.75
CA LEU A 179 -23.24 -5.59 9.97
C LEU A 179 -24.31 -4.53 9.77
N ALA A 180 -24.05 -3.50 8.96
CA ALA A 180 -25.01 -2.43 8.67
C ALA A 180 -26.22 -2.90 7.82
N THR A 181 -26.09 -4.00 7.05
CA THR A 181 -27.22 -4.57 6.26
C THR A 181 -28.14 -5.49 7.05
N ARG A 182 -27.83 -5.76 8.33
CA ARG A 182 -28.65 -6.61 9.21
C ARG A 182 -29.47 -5.81 10.25
N ALA A 183 -29.37 -4.50 10.23
CA ALA A 183 -30.19 -3.57 11.02
C ALA A 183 -31.27 -2.94 10.17
#